data_6bb70464dc811325d20cce6b80fc7f7e
#
_entry.id   6bb70464dc811325d20cce6b80fc7f7e
#
_cell.length_a   1.000
_cell.length_b   1.000
_cell.length_c   1.000
_cell.angle_alpha   90.00
_cell.angle_beta   90.00
_cell.angle_gamma   90.00
#
_symmetry.space_group_name_H-M   'P 1'
#
loop_
_entity.id
_entity.type
_entity.pdbx_description
1 polymer ?
#
loop_
_entity_poly.entity_id
_entity_poly.type
_entity_poly.pdbx_seq_one_letter_code
_entity_poly.pdbx_strand_id
1 'polypeptide(L)'
;MPSASATFVRILIGGFAILVAVGYKNYRDLGAPGKRPELDNNEYWGPKLKGSYQENKLVSPYDISVAPEIIADLKAQLARPLKLQEPLEGVGFEYGFNAKELNKVVKYWRDSYLPKWNEREQFLKKFKHFQTEIQGLRIHFIHAKPSNAAGKKVLPLLLMHGWPGTVREFYDFIPLLTTGSDKSEYVFEVIAPSLPGYGWSQGASRPGLGVAQVSVIMRNLMVRLGFNKFLIQGGDWGSLIGANLASLFPENTLGYHSNLCANNSPMGNLRQLLATFFPSFYVDSQYAHFYKGLGDTFFMILEEFGYAHIQATKPDTIGTALANNPVGLAAYILEKFSTWTNPEYKKLEDGGLTKHFTYDQLLDNIMIYYVTNSITTSVRLYSESMNSAQLSLDVDSVPIKAPAGCARFVHEVAHTPDSVLANKFPNLVHSTHYSDGGHFPAFQVPQQLYDDFVAYVKKAFP
;
A
#
# COMPACT_ATOMS: atom_id res chain seq x y z
N MET A 1 15.34 -42.84 -52.77
CA MET A 1 14.23 -42.44 -51.87
C MET A 1 14.77 -42.29 -50.48
N PRO A 2 14.52 -41.23 -49.73
CA PRO A 2 14.94 -41.15 -48.35
C PRO A 2 14.35 -42.30 -47.55
N SER A 3 15.10 -42.91 -46.64
CA SER A 3 14.64 -44.01 -45.81
C SER A 3 13.48 -43.53 -44.92
N ALA A 4 12.53 -44.43 -44.61
CA ALA A 4 11.37 -44.13 -43.75
C ALA A 4 11.81 -43.49 -42.41
N SER A 5 12.99 -43.87 -41.88
CA SER A 5 13.59 -43.31 -40.70
C SER A 5 14.01 -41.83 -40.84
N ALA A 6 14.56 -41.46 -42.04
CA ALA A 6 14.95 -40.07 -42.30
C ALA A 6 13.74 -39.14 -42.42
N THR A 7 12.63 -39.66 -42.97
CA THR A 7 11.35 -38.93 -43.07
C THR A 7 10.73 -38.74 -41.69
N PHE A 8 10.72 -39.76 -40.83
CA PHE A 8 10.21 -39.68 -39.46
C PHE A 8 11.00 -38.70 -38.60
N VAL A 9 12.32 -38.71 -38.69
CA VAL A 9 13.19 -37.72 -37.96
C VAL A 9 12.91 -36.30 -38.43
N ARG A 10 12.69 -36.04 -39.72
CA ARG A 10 12.32 -34.72 -40.23
C ARG A 10 10.96 -34.23 -39.72
N ILE A 11 9.97 -35.13 -39.62
CA ILE A 11 8.67 -34.79 -39.05
C ILE A 11 8.79 -34.43 -37.56
N LEU A 12 9.57 -35.18 -36.79
CA LEU A 12 9.82 -34.86 -35.37
C LEU A 12 10.54 -33.52 -35.17
N ILE A 13 11.56 -33.24 -35.96
CA ILE A 13 12.28 -31.96 -35.92
C ILE A 13 11.35 -30.81 -36.34
N GLY A 14 10.56 -30.99 -37.40
CA GLY A 14 9.57 -30.01 -37.85
C GLY A 14 8.50 -29.74 -36.78
N GLY A 15 7.95 -30.81 -36.16
CA GLY A 15 6.99 -30.70 -35.06
C GLY A 15 7.57 -29.99 -33.85
N PHE A 16 8.80 -30.32 -33.46
CA PHE A 16 9.50 -29.64 -32.37
C PHE A 16 9.75 -28.15 -32.69
N ALA A 17 10.21 -27.83 -33.89
CA ALA A 17 10.42 -26.44 -34.33
C ALA A 17 9.11 -25.62 -34.30
N ILE A 18 7.98 -26.21 -34.69
CA ILE A 18 6.67 -25.56 -34.60
C ILE A 18 6.27 -25.33 -33.16
N LEU A 19 6.45 -26.32 -32.26
CA LEU A 19 6.17 -26.15 -30.83
C LEU A 19 7.02 -25.07 -30.21
N VAL A 20 8.31 -25.00 -30.53
CA VAL A 20 9.22 -23.94 -30.05
C VAL A 20 8.78 -22.59 -30.62
N ALA A 21 8.41 -22.49 -31.90
CA ALA A 21 7.96 -21.23 -32.49
C ALA A 21 6.63 -20.75 -31.90
N VAL A 22 5.68 -21.65 -31.64
CA VAL A 22 4.40 -21.33 -30.97
C VAL A 22 4.66 -20.93 -29.52
N GLY A 23 5.49 -21.67 -28.80
CA GLY A 23 5.89 -21.35 -27.42
C GLY A 23 6.57 -19.98 -27.33
N TYR A 24 7.50 -19.67 -28.25
CA TYR A 24 8.17 -18.37 -28.32
C TYR A 24 7.20 -17.23 -28.67
N LYS A 25 6.29 -17.47 -29.62
CA LYS A 25 5.24 -16.48 -29.95
C LYS A 25 4.37 -16.18 -28.72
N ASN A 26 3.86 -17.22 -28.06
CA ASN A 26 3.03 -17.05 -26.86
C ASN A 26 3.78 -16.31 -25.75
N TYR A 27 5.06 -16.64 -25.53
CA TYR A 27 5.92 -15.93 -24.58
C TYR A 27 6.08 -14.45 -24.93
N ARG A 28 6.30 -14.14 -26.21
CA ARG A 28 6.37 -12.75 -26.68
C ARG A 28 5.05 -12.00 -26.50
N ASP A 29 3.95 -12.66 -26.82
CA ASP A 29 2.60 -12.07 -26.74
C ASP A 29 2.23 -11.76 -25.27
N LEU A 30 2.61 -12.66 -24.33
CA LEU A 30 2.48 -12.41 -22.89
C LEU A 30 3.32 -11.21 -22.39
N GLY A 31 4.47 -10.96 -23.01
CA GLY A 31 5.37 -9.85 -22.65
C GLY A 31 5.11 -8.56 -23.43
N ALA A 32 4.16 -8.57 -24.36
CA ALA A 32 3.80 -7.37 -25.10
C ALA A 32 3.20 -6.30 -24.17
N PRO A 33 3.56 -5.01 -24.36
CA PRO A 33 2.95 -3.93 -23.59
C PRO A 33 1.43 -3.93 -23.75
N GLY A 34 0.72 -3.91 -22.62
CA GLY A 34 -0.73 -3.76 -22.60
C GLY A 34 -1.19 -2.42 -23.14
N LYS A 35 -2.42 -2.38 -23.64
CA LYS A 35 -3.07 -1.12 -23.99
C LYS A 35 -3.64 -0.46 -22.74
N ARG A 36 -3.45 0.85 -22.62
CA ARG A 36 -4.07 1.63 -21.56
C ARG A 36 -5.60 1.52 -21.69
N PRO A 37 -6.31 1.01 -20.67
CA PRO A 37 -7.77 0.98 -20.70
C PRO A 37 -8.32 2.42 -20.63
N GLU A 38 -9.48 2.62 -21.25
CA GLU A 38 -10.24 3.86 -21.10
C GLU A 38 -11.07 3.78 -19.82
N LEU A 39 -10.85 4.70 -18.91
CA LEU A 39 -11.62 4.87 -17.67
C LEU A 39 -12.38 6.19 -17.71
N ASP A 40 -13.58 6.21 -17.16
CA ASP A 40 -14.33 7.45 -17.00
C ASP A 40 -13.68 8.29 -15.88
N ASN A 41 -13.04 9.38 -16.27
CA ASN A 41 -12.39 10.32 -15.36
C ASN A 41 -13.39 11.11 -14.48
N ASN A 42 -14.68 11.01 -14.73
CA ASN A 42 -15.75 11.71 -14.02
C ASN A 42 -16.77 10.73 -13.42
N GLU A 43 -16.47 9.44 -13.36
CA GLU A 43 -17.36 8.43 -12.79
C GLU A 43 -17.77 8.80 -11.36
N TYR A 44 -19.07 8.74 -11.08
CA TYR A 44 -19.63 9.16 -9.79
C TYR A 44 -19.72 7.99 -8.81
N TRP A 45 -19.13 8.14 -7.63
CA TRP A 45 -19.05 7.10 -6.58
C TRP A 45 -19.90 7.39 -5.34
N GLY A 46 -20.51 8.58 -5.29
CA GLY A 46 -21.34 9.00 -4.16
C GLY A 46 -22.69 8.27 -4.07
N PRO A 47 -23.54 8.65 -3.09
CA PRO A 47 -24.88 8.11 -2.94
C PRO A 47 -25.78 8.38 -4.15
N LYS A 48 -26.82 7.55 -4.34
CA LYS A 48 -27.79 7.75 -5.44
C LYS A 48 -28.40 9.14 -5.38
N LEU A 49 -28.28 9.87 -6.48
CA LEU A 49 -28.78 11.23 -6.61
C LEU A 49 -30.27 11.26 -7.01
N LYS A 50 -30.98 12.29 -6.55
CA LYS A 50 -32.34 12.60 -7.00
C LYS A 50 -32.38 13.59 -8.21
N GLY A 51 -31.22 13.97 -8.75
CA GLY A 51 -31.07 14.93 -9.85
C GLY A 51 -29.69 14.89 -10.48
N SER A 52 -29.31 15.91 -11.26
CA SER A 52 -27.99 16.01 -11.86
C SER A 52 -26.93 16.26 -10.79
N TYR A 53 -25.78 15.59 -10.92
CA TYR A 53 -24.62 15.80 -10.07
C TYR A 53 -23.83 17.03 -10.51
N GLN A 54 -23.50 17.88 -9.56
CA GLN A 54 -22.51 18.96 -9.73
C GLN A 54 -21.48 18.81 -8.62
N GLU A 55 -20.23 18.57 -9.01
CA GLU A 55 -19.12 18.39 -8.07
C GLU A 55 -18.78 19.71 -7.37
N ASN A 56 -18.72 19.68 -6.04
CA ASN A 56 -18.23 20.81 -5.25
C ASN A 56 -16.70 20.88 -5.32
N LYS A 57 -16.18 21.81 -6.11
CA LYS A 57 -14.75 21.97 -6.34
C LYS A 57 -14.00 22.72 -5.23
N LEU A 58 -14.67 23.13 -4.17
CA LEU A 58 -14.04 23.85 -3.06
C LEU A 58 -13.04 22.95 -2.33
N VAL A 59 -11.84 23.49 -2.10
CA VAL A 59 -10.86 22.92 -1.18
C VAL A 59 -10.98 23.70 0.14
N SER A 60 -11.43 23.02 1.20
CA SER A 60 -11.67 23.65 2.51
C SER A 60 -10.77 23.05 3.58
N PRO A 61 -10.32 23.84 4.57
CA PRO A 61 -9.76 23.29 5.80
C PRO A 61 -10.70 22.27 6.43
N TYR A 62 -10.15 21.22 6.98
CA TYR A 62 -10.91 20.16 7.62
C TYR A 62 -10.45 19.98 9.08
N ASP A 63 -11.40 20.06 10.01
CA ASP A 63 -11.13 19.80 11.42
C ASP A 63 -11.35 18.30 11.71
N ILE A 64 -10.31 17.64 12.19
CA ILE A 64 -10.31 16.23 12.57
C ILE A 64 -10.71 16.02 14.05
N SER A 65 -11.26 17.03 14.71
CA SER A 65 -11.75 16.92 16.10
C SER A 65 -12.75 15.78 16.24
N VAL A 66 -12.61 15.06 17.34
CA VAL A 66 -13.49 13.93 17.66
C VAL A 66 -14.53 14.39 18.70
N ALA A 67 -15.80 14.07 18.45
CA ALA A 67 -16.86 14.37 19.39
C ALA A 67 -16.61 13.67 20.74
N PRO A 68 -16.75 14.39 21.87
CA PRO A 68 -16.45 13.84 23.21
C PRO A 68 -17.22 12.55 23.53
N GLU A 69 -18.42 12.39 22.99
CA GLU A 69 -19.27 11.21 23.18
C GLU A 69 -18.65 9.94 22.58
N ILE A 70 -17.91 10.05 21.47
CA ILE A 70 -17.20 8.92 20.84
C ILE A 70 -16.10 8.43 21.79
N ILE A 71 -15.36 9.36 22.40
CA ILE A 71 -14.28 9.03 23.35
C ILE A 71 -14.88 8.45 24.65
N ALA A 72 -16.00 9.01 25.13
CA ALA A 72 -16.69 8.50 26.32
C ALA A 72 -17.22 7.06 26.09
N ASP A 73 -17.82 6.79 24.93
CA ASP A 73 -18.29 5.45 24.54
C ASP A 73 -17.11 4.46 24.43
N LEU A 74 -16.02 4.84 23.77
CA LEU A 74 -14.81 4.02 23.71
C LEU A 74 -14.29 3.67 25.11
N LYS A 75 -14.20 4.65 26.01
CA LYS A 75 -13.78 4.44 27.39
C LYS A 75 -14.67 3.44 28.11
N ALA A 76 -16.00 3.55 27.92
CA ALA A 76 -16.96 2.61 28.50
C ALA A 76 -16.81 1.20 27.91
N GLN A 77 -16.55 1.08 26.60
CA GLN A 77 -16.31 -0.23 25.97
C GLN A 77 -15.03 -0.89 26.49
N LEU A 78 -13.91 -0.13 26.58
CA LEU A 78 -12.62 -0.64 27.08
C LEU A 78 -12.63 -0.94 28.60
N ALA A 79 -13.60 -0.43 29.34
CA ALA A 79 -13.78 -0.75 30.76
C ALA A 79 -14.49 -2.11 31.00
N ARG A 80 -15.10 -2.69 29.98
CA ARG A 80 -15.77 -3.99 30.09
C ARG A 80 -14.74 -5.11 30.32
N PRO A 81 -15.07 -6.12 31.13
CA PRO A 81 -14.19 -7.29 31.30
C PRO A 81 -13.89 -7.95 29.96
N LEU A 82 -12.62 -8.18 29.69
CA LEU A 82 -12.20 -8.90 28.49
C LEU A 82 -12.47 -10.40 28.63
N LYS A 83 -13.02 -11.00 27.58
CA LYS A 83 -13.21 -12.45 27.46
C LYS A 83 -12.18 -12.99 26.48
N LEU A 84 -10.94 -13.06 26.91
CA LEU A 84 -9.82 -13.56 26.10
C LEU A 84 -9.56 -15.03 26.44
N GLN A 85 -9.26 -15.81 25.41
CA GLN A 85 -8.77 -17.18 25.60
C GLN A 85 -7.27 -17.11 25.90
N GLU A 86 -6.81 -17.86 26.90
CA GLU A 86 -5.38 -17.98 27.20
C GLU A 86 -4.63 -18.53 25.97
N PRO A 87 -3.46 -17.98 25.66
CA PRO A 87 -2.62 -18.51 24.58
C PRO A 87 -2.22 -19.97 24.86
N LEU A 88 -1.95 -20.72 23.79
CA LEU A 88 -1.32 -22.02 23.94
C LEU A 88 0.08 -21.86 24.56
N GLU A 89 0.52 -22.87 25.31
CA GLU A 89 1.81 -22.84 25.98
C GLU A 89 2.96 -22.73 24.96
N GLY A 90 3.86 -21.76 25.19
CA GLY A 90 5.01 -21.52 24.31
C GLY A 90 4.71 -20.79 23.00
N VAL A 91 3.47 -20.32 22.78
CA VAL A 91 3.05 -19.60 21.56
C VAL A 91 3.10 -18.08 21.77
N GLY A 92 3.74 -17.37 20.85
CA GLY A 92 3.74 -15.90 20.78
C GLY A 92 2.56 -15.36 19.96
N PHE A 93 2.84 -14.90 18.75
CA PHE A 93 1.84 -14.38 17.78
C PHE A 93 1.58 -15.35 16.62
N GLU A 94 2.06 -16.58 16.65
CA GLU A 94 1.88 -17.58 15.57
C GLU A 94 0.41 -17.93 15.32
N TYR A 95 -0.44 -17.79 16.34
CA TYR A 95 -1.90 -17.98 16.22
C TYR A 95 -2.68 -16.65 16.13
N GLY A 96 -1.99 -15.55 15.87
CA GLY A 96 -2.53 -14.21 15.86
C GLY A 96 -2.15 -13.43 17.12
N PHE A 97 -2.90 -12.39 17.45
CA PHE A 97 -2.55 -11.48 18.53
C PHE A 97 -2.63 -12.16 19.91
N ASN A 98 -1.50 -12.25 20.60
CA ASN A 98 -1.41 -12.90 21.92
C ASN A 98 -2.31 -12.20 22.96
N ALA A 99 -3.14 -12.97 23.65
CA ALA A 99 -4.14 -12.45 24.60
C ALA A 99 -3.53 -11.71 25.79
N LYS A 100 -2.36 -12.12 26.27
CA LYS A 100 -1.66 -11.45 27.37
C LYS A 100 -1.19 -10.05 26.93
N GLU A 101 -0.64 -9.95 25.72
CA GLU A 101 -0.22 -8.67 25.15
C GLU A 101 -1.41 -7.78 24.84
N LEU A 102 -2.50 -8.34 24.30
CA LEU A 102 -3.74 -7.61 24.05
C LEU A 102 -4.29 -6.97 25.34
N ASN A 103 -4.26 -7.70 26.44
CA ASN A 103 -4.69 -7.19 27.73
C ASN A 103 -3.82 -6.00 28.20
N LYS A 104 -2.50 -6.04 27.97
CA LYS A 104 -1.60 -4.92 28.25
C LYS A 104 -1.91 -3.69 27.37
N VAL A 105 -2.09 -3.91 26.06
CA VAL A 105 -2.43 -2.85 25.11
C VAL A 105 -3.76 -2.20 25.49
N VAL A 106 -4.81 -2.97 25.76
CA VAL A 106 -6.12 -2.44 26.15
C VAL A 106 -6.06 -1.67 27.47
N LYS A 107 -5.32 -2.19 28.45
CA LYS A 107 -5.09 -1.49 29.72
C LYS A 107 -4.36 -0.15 29.49
N TYR A 108 -3.29 -0.16 28.68
CA TYR A 108 -2.58 1.07 28.34
C TYR A 108 -3.50 2.06 27.59
N TRP A 109 -4.28 1.58 26.64
CA TRP A 109 -5.22 2.40 25.88
C TRP A 109 -6.21 3.12 26.79
N ARG A 110 -6.84 2.36 27.70
CA ARG A 110 -7.85 2.88 28.65
C ARG A 110 -7.23 3.80 29.70
N ASP A 111 -6.11 3.39 30.33
CA ASP A 111 -5.60 4.00 31.56
C ASP A 111 -4.50 5.06 31.32
N SER A 112 -3.83 5.03 30.18
CA SER A 112 -2.70 5.93 29.86
C SER A 112 -2.93 6.77 28.62
N TYR A 113 -3.44 6.19 27.54
CA TYR A 113 -3.62 6.89 26.26
C TYR A 113 -4.89 7.75 26.25
N LEU A 114 -6.07 7.20 26.56
CA LEU A 114 -7.32 7.96 26.54
C LEU A 114 -7.37 9.14 27.52
N PRO A 115 -6.79 9.10 28.73
CA PRO A 115 -6.70 10.27 29.57
C PRO A 115 -5.91 11.44 28.96
N LYS A 116 -5.01 11.15 28.00
CA LYS A 116 -4.24 12.15 27.24
C LYS A 116 -4.81 12.40 25.84
N TRP A 117 -6.06 12.03 25.57
CA TRP A 117 -6.65 12.14 24.23
C TRP A 117 -6.51 13.54 23.64
N ASN A 118 -6.71 14.60 24.41
CA ASN A 118 -6.55 15.97 23.93
C ASN A 118 -5.14 16.25 23.38
N GLU A 119 -4.12 15.73 24.05
CA GLU A 119 -2.73 15.88 23.58
C GLU A 119 -2.51 15.09 22.29
N ARG A 120 -3.06 13.86 22.21
CA ARG A 120 -2.96 13.02 21.02
C ARG A 120 -3.71 13.63 19.84
N GLU A 121 -4.91 14.16 20.07
CA GLU A 121 -5.67 14.86 19.03
C GLU A 121 -4.92 16.10 18.51
N GLN A 122 -4.30 16.90 19.40
CA GLN A 122 -3.45 18.01 18.99
C GLN A 122 -2.22 17.55 18.19
N PHE A 123 -1.63 16.42 18.58
CA PHE A 123 -0.56 15.81 17.79
C PHE A 123 -1.04 15.39 16.40
N LEU A 124 -2.22 14.78 16.27
CA LEU A 124 -2.81 14.44 14.98
C LEU A 124 -3.11 15.68 14.13
N LYS A 125 -3.41 16.83 14.76
CA LYS A 125 -3.63 18.13 14.10
C LYS A 125 -2.35 18.90 13.74
N LYS A 126 -1.15 18.35 14.00
CA LYS A 126 0.11 19.08 13.75
C LYS A 126 0.31 19.50 12.29
N PHE A 127 -0.31 18.81 11.35
CA PHE A 127 -0.36 19.23 9.95
C PHE A 127 -1.70 19.89 9.61
N LYS A 128 -1.74 20.64 8.51
CA LYS A 128 -2.98 21.20 7.97
C LYS A 128 -3.75 20.12 7.21
N HIS A 129 -4.97 19.86 7.63
CA HIS A 129 -5.90 18.93 7.02
C HIS A 129 -6.87 19.70 6.13
N PHE A 130 -7.19 19.12 4.99
CA PHE A 130 -8.11 19.66 4.01
C PHE A 130 -9.07 18.59 3.51
N GLN A 131 -10.16 19.04 2.90
CA GLN A 131 -11.13 18.17 2.24
C GLN A 131 -11.61 18.83 0.95
N THR A 132 -11.84 18.03 -0.08
CA THR A 132 -12.50 18.43 -1.33
C THR A 132 -13.33 17.27 -1.85
N GLU A 133 -14.30 17.58 -2.72
CA GLU A 133 -15.09 16.53 -3.36
C GLU A 133 -14.47 16.14 -4.70
N ILE A 134 -14.26 14.84 -4.90
CA ILE A 134 -13.79 14.25 -6.16
C ILE A 134 -14.74 13.11 -6.54
N GLN A 135 -15.36 13.19 -7.69
CA GLN A 135 -16.24 12.14 -8.22
C GLN A 135 -17.36 11.73 -7.23
N GLY A 136 -17.88 12.68 -6.44
CA GLY A 136 -18.94 12.47 -5.45
C GLY A 136 -18.47 11.94 -4.11
N LEU A 137 -17.16 11.84 -3.87
CA LEU A 137 -16.57 11.45 -2.60
C LEU A 137 -15.84 12.63 -1.96
N ARG A 138 -16.08 12.87 -0.67
CA ARG A 138 -15.23 13.77 0.11
C ARG A 138 -13.89 13.10 0.36
N ILE A 139 -12.84 13.70 -0.19
CA ILE A 139 -11.46 13.20 -0.04
C ILE A 139 -10.72 14.12 0.92
N HIS A 140 -10.30 13.55 2.02
CA HIS A 140 -9.43 14.16 3.02
C HIS A 140 -7.97 14.03 2.61
N PHE A 141 -7.17 15.05 2.89
CA PHE A 141 -5.72 15.01 2.70
C PHE A 141 -4.97 15.97 3.63
N ILE A 142 -3.74 15.61 3.95
CA ILE A 142 -2.76 16.52 4.53
C ILE A 142 -2.09 17.26 3.38
N HIS A 143 -1.96 18.59 3.51
CA HIS A 143 -1.17 19.42 2.59
C HIS A 143 -0.04 20.07 3.38
N ALA A 144 1.18 19.56 3.20
CA ALA A 144 2.36 20.05 3.86
C ALA A 144 3.30 20.74 2.86
N LYS A 145 3.46 22.07 3.03
CA LYS A 145 4.35 22.88 2.21
C LYS A 145 5.76 22.90 2.79
N PRO A 146 6.79 23.07 1.94
CA PRO A 146 8.15 23.25 2.44
C PRO A 146 8.26 24.39 3.44
N SER A 147 8.92 24.13 4.55
CA SER A 147 9.19 25.15 5.59
C SER A 147 10.29 26.13 5.19
N ASN A 148 11.25 25.67 4.38
CA ASN A 148 12.30 26.48 3.79
C ASN A 148 12.61 25.98 2.37
N ALA A 149 12.20 26.74 1.36
CA ALA A 149 12.44 26.43 -0.05
C ALA A 149 13.57 27.30 -0.66
N ALA A 150 14.25 28.16 0.13
CA ALA A 150 15.25 29.07 -0.42
C ALA A 150 16.39 28.29 -1.10
N GLY A 151 16.61 28.56 -2.37
CA GLY A 151 17.67 27.90 -3.17
C GLY A 151 17.40 26.44 -3.54
N LYS A 152 16.20 25.90 -3.25
CA LYS A 152 15.83 24.52 -3.57
C LYS A 152 14.72 24.44 -4.63
N LYS A 153 14.73 23.36 -5.41
CA LYS A 153 13.65 23.03 -6.34
C LYS A 153 12.51 22.36 -5.57
N VAL A 154 11.32 22.95 -5.60
CA VAL A 154 10.12 22.36 -4.97
C VAL A 154 9.44 21.43 -5.95
N LEU A 155 9.29 20.16 -5.57
CA LEU A 155 8.58 19.16 -6.36
C LEU A 155 7.28 18.74 -5.63
N PRO A 156 6.13 18.71 -6.33
CA PRO A 156 4.90 18.19 -5.74
C PRO A 156 4.98 16.67 -5.62
N LEU A 157 4.56 16.17 -4.46
CA LEU A 157 4.60 14.74 -4.12
C LEU A 157 3.23 14.27 -3.64
N LEU A 158 2.68 13.28 -4.33
CA LEU A 158 1.56 12.47 -3.87
C LEU A 158 2.11 11.31 -3.03
N LEU A 159 1.75 11.27 -1.74
CA LEU A 159 2.23 10.30 -0.76
C LEU A 159 1.08 9.44 -0.27
N MET A 160 1.07 8.14 -0.59
CA MET A 160 -0.08 7.26 -0.38
C MET A 160 0.24 6.10 0.56
N HIS A 161 -0.59 5.96 1.60
CA HIS A 161 -0.57 4.83 2.53
C HIS A 161 -1.32 3.61 1.99
N GLY A 162 -1.38 2.54 2.78
CA GLY A 162 -2.16 1.34 2.51
C GLY A 162 -2.94 0.85 3.73
N TRP A 163 -3.25 -0.45 3.74
CA TRP A 163 -3.93 -1.12 4.85
C TRP A 163 -2.92 -2.00 5.64
N PRO A 164 -2.94 -2.02 6.98
CA PRO A 164 -3.85 -1.33 7.90
C PRO A 164 -3.32 0.03 8.36
N GLY A 165 -2.50 0.69 7.56
CA GLY A 165 -1.99 2.01 7.84
C GLY A 165 -3.00 3.13 7.58
N THR A 166 -2.59 4.34 7.86
CA THR A 166 -3.31 5.60 7.60
C THR A 166 -2.28 6.69 7.29
N VAL A 167 -2.73 7.93 7.09
CA VAL A 167 -1.82 9.07 6.99
C VAL A 167 -0.90 9.24 8.22
N ARG A 168 -1.19 8.57 9.35
CA ARG A 168 -0.35 8.56 10.55
C ARG A 168 1.05 8.01 10.29
N GLU A 169 1.18 7.09 9.35
CA GLU A 169 2.48 6.54 8.96
C GLU A 169 3.49 7.62 8.53
N PHE A 170 2.99 8.71 7.97
CA PHE A 170 3.82 9.76 7.37
C PHE A 170 4.20 10.89 8.33
N TYR A 171 3.74 10.85 9.58
CA TYR A 171 3.93 11.97 10.51
C TYR A 171 5.39 12.26 10.82
N ASP A 172 6.26 11.26 10.79
CA ASP A 172 7.69 11.40 11.00
C ASP A 172 8.46 11.53 9.67
N PHE A 173 7.84 11.14 8.56
CA PHE A 173 8.41 11.23 7.21
C PHE A 173 8.16 12.58 6.51
N ILE A 174 6.96 13.17 6.66
CA ILE A 174 6.61 14.48 6.08
C ILE A 174 7.59 15.58 6.50
N PRO A 175 8.03 15.74 7.77
CA PRO A 175 8.99 16.74 8.14
C PRO A 175 10.33 16.62 7.38
N LEU A 176 10.82 15.40 7.16
CA LEU A 176 12.04 15.16 6.38
C LEU A 176 11.90 15.65 4.94
N LEU A 177 10.76 15.36 4.31
CA LEU A 177 10.43 15.75 2.94
C LEU A 177 10.28 17.27 2.78
N THR A 178 9.68 17.94 3.77
CA THR A 178 9.32 19.38 3.69
C THR A 178 10.39 20.31 4.22
N THR A 179 11.27 19.84 5.08
CA THR A 179 12.42 20.65 5.57
C THR A 179 13.57 20.57 4.58
N GLY A 180 13.74 19.42 3.92
CA GLY A 180 14.88 19.12 3.06
C GLY A 180 16.18 18.97 3.86
N SER A 181 17.26 18.68 3.17
CA SER A 181 18.59 18.58 3.74
C SER A 181 19.61 19.31 2.86
N ASP A 182 20.76 19.70 3.44
CA ASP A 182 21.86 20.29 2.66
C ASP A 182 22.44 19.33 1.60
N LYS A 183 22.13 18.04 1.73
CA LYS A 183 22.52 16.99 0.78
C LYS A 183 21.60 16.94 -0.44
N SER A 184 20.52 17.69 -0.51
CA SER A 184 19.55 17.68 -1.63
C SER A 184 19.22 19.08 -2.09
N GLU A 185 19.22 19.27 -3.41
CA GLU A 185 18.69 20.48 -4.06
C GLU A 185 17.16 20.46 -4.16
N TYR A 186 16.51 19.34 -3.80
CA TYR A 186 15.07 19.17 -3.84
C TYR A 186 14.45 19.23 -2.44
N VAL A 187 13.25 19.77 -2.41
CA VAL A 187 12.33 19.74 -1.27
C VAL A 187 10.92 19.50 -1.81
N PHE A 188 10.02 18.94 -0.99
CA PHE A 188 8.77 18.43 -1.52
C PHE A 188 7.57 19.17 -0.91
N GLU A 189 6.61 19.53 -1.78
CA GLU A 189 5.26 19.93 -1.38
C GLU A 189 4.40 18.66 -1.36
N VAL A 190 4.02 18.22 -0.16
CA VAL A 190 3.44 16.90 0.08
C VAL A 190 1.92 16.99 0.15
N ILE A 191 1.26 16.16 -0.65
CA ILE A 191 -0.17 15.84 -0.56
C ILE A 191 -0.27 14.39 -0.12
N ALA A 192 -0.76 14.19 1.12
CA ALA A 192 -0.95 12.86 1.68
C ALA A 192 -2.45 12.62 1.95
N PRO A 193 -3.20 12.04 1.00
CA PRO A 193 -4.61 11.76 1.17
C PRO A 193 -4.83 10.57 2.11
N SER A 194 -5.94 10.59 2.86
CA SER A 194 -6.58 9.35 3.26
C SER A 194 -7.18 8.71 2.01
N LEU A 195 -6.85 7.46 1.72
CA LEU A 195 -7.42 6.76 0.57
C LEU A 195 -8.96 6.73 0.65
N PRO A 196 -9.69 6.68 -0.47
CA PRO A 196 -11.14 6.54 -0.43
C PRO A 196 -11.60 5.38 0.45
N GLY A 197 -12.46 5.66 1.42
CA GLY A 197 -12.91 4.68 2.41
C GLY A 197 -12.02 4.50 3.63
N TYR A 198 -10.89 5.22 3.72
CA TYR A 198 -9.96 5.20 4.85
C TYR A 198 -10.02 6.51 5.63
N GLY A 199 -9.82 6.42 6.93
CA GLY A 199 -9.73 7.58 7.79
C GLY A 199 -10.86 8.59 7.52
N TRP A 200 -10.52 9.83 7.27
CA TRP A 200 -11.52 10.90 7.08
C TRP A 200 -12.02 11.04 5.63
N SER A 201 -11.59 10.17 4.71
CA SER A 201 -12.14 10.14 3.35
C SER A 201 -13.40 9.28 3.28
N GLN A 202 -14.36 9.73 2.48
CA GLN A 202 -15.60 9.00 2.27
C GLN A 202 -15.35 7.74 1.42
N GLY A 203 -15.99 6.64 1.77
CA GLY A 203 -16.04 5.42 0.97
C GLY A 203 -17.10 5.50 -0.13
N ALA A 204 -16.93 4.70 -1.19
CA ALA A 204 -17.91 4.59 -2.24
C ALA A 204 -19.25 4.06 -1.74
N SER A 205 -20.35 4.55 -2.33
CA SER A 205 -21.71 4.11 -2.05
C SER A 205 -22.20 3.05 -3.04
N ARG A 206 -21.34 2.65 -3.98
CA ARG A 206 -21.64 1.65 -5.02
C ARG A 206 -20.38 0.84 -5.37
N PRO A 207 -20.54 -0.38 -5.87
CA PRO A 207 -19.41 -1.24 -6.24
C PRO A 207 -18.64 -0.70 -7.45
N GLY A 208 -17.41 -1.17 -7.64
CA GLY A 208 -16.55 -0.87 -8.77
C GLY A 208 -15.35 0.04 -8.46
N LEU A 209 -15.24 0.60 -7.24
CA LEU A 209 -14.13 1.48 -6.87
C LEU A 209 -12.88 0.66 -6.48
N GLY A 210 -12.27 0.01 -7.47
CA GLY A 210 -11.00 -0.70 -7.29
C GLY A 210 -9.78 0.19 -7.53
N VAL A 211 -8.59 -0.44 -7.53
CA VAL A 211 -7.28 0.25 -7.64
C VAL A 211 -7.21 1.21 -8.83
N ALA A 212 -7.70 0.79 -10.00
CA ALA A 212 -7.64 1.63 -11.21
C ALA A 212 -8.48 2.89 -11.06
N GLN A 213 -9.70 2.79 -10.50
CA GLN A 213 -10.59 3.93 -10.29
C GLN A 213 -10.11 4.84 -9.15
N VAL A 214 -9.55 4.26 -8.08
CA VAL A 214 -8.90 5.06 -7.03
C VAL A 214 -7.72 5.87 -7.60
N SER A 215 -6.98 5.32 -8.56
CA SER A 215 -5.90 6.04 -9.25
C SER A 215 -6.42 7.27 -9.99
N VAL A 216 -7.60 7.18 -10.62
CA VAL A 216 -8.27 8.33 -11.25
C VAL A 216 -8.62 9.41 -10.21
N ILE A 217 -9.18 9.01 -9.06
CA ILE A 217 -9.52 9.95 -7.97
C ILE A 217 -8.25 10.66 -7.47
N MET A 218 -7.16 9.93 -7.25
CA MET A 218 -5.90 10.49 -6.75
C MET A 218 -5.27 11.46 -7.76
N ARG A 219 -5.31 11.11 -9.05
CA ARG A 219 -4.88 12.03 -10.13
C ARG A 219 -5.76 13.29 -10.17
N ASN A 220 -7.07 13.12 -10.08
CA ASN A 220 -8.02 14.25 -10.10
C ASN A 220 -7.83 15.16 -8.87
N LEU A 221 -7.49 14.61 -7.70
CA LEU A 221 -7.12 15.38 -6.51
C LEU A 221 -5.91 16.28 -6.80
N MET A 222 -4.82 15.71 -7.34
CA MET A 222 -3.61 16.47 -7.64
C MET A 222 -3.87 17.59 -8.66
N VAL A 223 -4.60 17.28 -9.73
CA VAL A 223 -4.99 18.27 -10.75
C VAL A 223 -5.90 19.37 -10.15
N ARG A 224 -6.84 19.01 -9.26
CA ARG A 224 -7.68 19.95 -8.50
C ARG A 224 -6.85 20.95 -7.70
N LEU A 225 -5.73 20.49 -7.13
CA LEU A 225 -4.81 21.32 -6.34
C LEU A 225 -3.83 22.13 -7.20
N GLY A 226 -3.92 22.04 -8.55
CA GLY A 226 -3.08 22.74 -9.49
C GLY A 226 -1.79 22.00 -9.88
N PHE A 227 -1.60 20.78 -9.41
CA PHE A 227 -0.42 19.97 -9.73
C PHE A 227 -0.69 19.11 -10.97
N ASN A 228 -0.35 19.61 -12.15
CA ASN A 228 -0.52 18.89 -13.41
C ASN A 228 0.56 17.79 -13.60
N LYS A 229 1.71 17.93 -12.96
CA LYS A 229 2.78 16.93 -12.91
C LYS A 229 3.30 16.78 -11.49
N PHE A 230 3.47 15.55 -11.01
CA PHE A 230 3.89 15.27 -9.65
C PHE A 230 4.64 13.95 -9.53
N LEU A 231 5.43 13.84 -8.47
CA LEU A 231 6.03 12.59 -8.02
C LEU A 231 4.99 11.76 -7.26
N ILE A 232 5.17 10.45 -7.29
CA ILE A 232 4.34 9.48 -6.57
C ILE A 232 5.24 8.65 -5.66
N GLN A 233 4.89 8.53 -4.39
CA GLN A 233 5.49 7.59 -3.45
C GLN A 233 4.38 6.84 -2.70
N GLY A 234 4.54 5.53 -2.53
CA GLY A 234 3.63 4.71 -1.77
C GLY A 234 4.16 3.32 -1.48
N GLY A 235 3.61 2.73 -0.43
CA GLY A 235 3.72 1.31 -0.08
C GLY A 235 2.35 0.65 -0.12
N ASP A 236 2.27 -0.67 -0.02
CA ASP A 236 1.02 -1.44 0.03
C ASP A 236 0.00 -1.02 -1.07
N TRP A 237 -1.27 -0.74 -0.73
CA TRP A 237 -2.25 -0.21 -1.69
C TRP A 237 -1.78 1.10 -2.34
N GLY A 238 -1.08 1.96 -1.59
CA GLY A 238 -0.50 3.18 -2.16
C GLY A 238 0.49 2.91 -3.28
N SER A 239 1.23 1.81 -3.22
CA SER A 239 2.10 1.34 -4.30
C SER A 239 1.29 0.93 -5.53
N LEU A 240 0.28 0.07 -5.36
CA LEU A 240 -0.54 -0.43 -6.47
C LEU A 240 -1.35 0.69 -7.13
N ILE A 241 -1.94 1.58 -6.34
CA ILE A 241 -2.64 2.77 -6.83
C ILE A 241 -1.67 3.69 -7.58
N GLY A 242 -0.48 3.93 -7.02
CA GLY A 242 0.56 4.76 -7.64
C GLY A 242 1.08 4.18 -8.95
N ALA A 243 1.29 2.87 -9.02
CA ALA A 243 1.70 2.17 -10.24
C ALA A 243 0.61 2.25 -11.32
N ASN A 244 -0.67 2.06 -10.95
CA ASN A 244 -1.80 2.24 -11.87
C ASN A 244 -1.88 3.69 -12.36
N LEU A 245 -1.75 4.68 -11.46
CA LEU A 245 -1.77 6.10 -11.82
C LEU A 245 -0.64 6.42 -12.82
N ALA A 246 0.58 5.96 -12.56
CA ALA A 246 1.73 6.20 -13.44
C ALA A 246 1.58 5.52 -14.81
N SER A 247 0.92 4.37 -14.89
CA SER A 247 0.60 3.69 -16.14
C SER A 247 -0.53 4.37 -16.92
N LEU A 248 -1.60 4.78 -16.20
CA LEU A 248 -2.80 5.36 -16.80
C LEU A 248 -2.62 6.83 -17.19
N PHE A 249 -1.79 7.58 -16.45
CA PHE A 249 -1.60 9.01 -16.62
C PHE A 249 -0.10 9.40 -16.69
N PRO A 250 0.65 8.88 -17.69
CA PRO A 250 2.07 9.20 -17.82
C PRO A 250 2.33 10.71 -18.02
N GLU A 251 1.36 11.45 -18.56
CA GLU A 251 1.41 12.90 -18.72
C GLU A 251 1.41 13.67 -17.40
N ASN A 252 0.84 13.08 -16.32
CA ASN A 252 0.80 13.67 -14.99
C ASN A 252 1.94 13.17 -14.08
N THR A 253 2.65 12.10 -14.46
CA THR A 253 3.66 11.45 -13.63
C THR A 253 5.04 11.95 -13.94
N LEU A 254 5.67 12.66 -12.99
CA LEU A 254 7.09 13.03 -13.05
C LEU A 254 7.97 11.81 -12.78
N GLY A 255 7.61 11.01 -11.79
CA GLY A 255 8.32 9.81 -11.38
C GLY A 255 7.52 9.01 -10.37
N TYR A 256 7.88 7.74 -10.23
CA TYR A 256 7.24 6.78 -9.32
C TYR A 256 8.29 6.13 -8.42
N HIS A 257 8.06 6.15 -7.13
CA HIS A 257 8.88 5.49 -6.12
C HIS A 257 8.02 4.63 -5.20
N SER A 258 8.50 3.45 -4.86
CA SER A 258 7.75 2.54 -3.98
C SER A 258 8.66 1.68 -3.12
N ASN A 259 8.18 1.35 -1.92
CA ASN A 259 8.77 0.31 -1.07
C ASN A 259 8.13 -1.08 -1.28
N LEU A 260 7.11 -1.18 -2.14
CA LEU A 260 6.51 -2.45 -2.56
C LEU A 260 6.33 -2.44 -4.09
N CYS A 261 7.41 -2.64 -4.84
CA CYS A 261 7.33 -2.75 -6.30
C CYS A 261 6.84 -4.13 -6.72
N ALA A 262 5.76 -4.17 -7.48
CA ALA A 262 5.16 -5.39 -7.99
C ALA A 262 4.93 -5.33 -9.51
N ASN A 263 4.89 -6.50 -10.13
CA ASN A 263 4.51 -6.68 -11.52
C ASN A 263 3.52 -7.85 -11.62
N ASN A 264 2.23 -7.56 -11.55
CA ASN A 264 1.16 -8.55 -11.60
C ASN A 264 0.67 -8.84 -13.04
N SER A 265 1.38 -8.34 -14.07
CA SER A 265 1.07 -8.70 -15.46
C SER A 265 1.22 -10.22 -15.69
N PRO A 266 0.56 -10.80 -16.70
CA PRO A 266 0.73 -12.22 -17.02
C PRO A 266 2.20 -12.65 -17.19
N MET A 267 3.02 -11.82 -17.83
CA MET A 267 4.46 -12.07 -17.96
C MET A 267 5.19 -11.91 -16.61
N GLY A 268 4.83 -10.91 -15.80
CA GLY A 268 5.36 -10.71 -14.46
C GLY A 268 5.10 -11.93 -13.59
N ASN A 269 3.86 -12.42 -13.54
CA ASN A 269 3.47 -13.61 -12.78
C ASN A 269 4.21 -14.87 -13.26
N LEU A 270 4.34 -15.07 -14.59
CA LEU A 270 5.13 -16.18 -15.12
C LEU A 270 6.61 -16.10 -14.69
N ARG A 271 7.22 -14.94 -14.81
CA ARG A 271 8.63 -14.74 -14.40
C ARG A 271 8.79 -14.86 -12.89
N GLN A 272 7.85 -14.37 -12.08
CA GLN A 272 7.87 -14.54 -10.63
C GLN A 272 7.81 -16.03 -10.26
N LEU A 273 6.92 -16.80 -10.92
CA LEU A 273 6.86 -18.25 -10.74
C LEU A 273 8.19 -18.92 -11.13
N LEU A 274 8.77 -18.56 -12.28
CA LEU A 274 10.07 -19.10 -12.69
C LEU A 274 11.20 -18.70 -11.73
N ALA A 275 11.16 -17.49 -11.17
CA ALA A 275 12.14 -17.04 -10.18
C ALA A 275 12.08 -17.84 -8.88
N THR A 276 10.92 -18.39 -8.49
CA THR A 276 10.81 -19.29 -7.32
C THR A 276 11.44 -20.65 -7.56
N PHE A 277 11.45 -21.15 -8.81
CA PHE A 277 12.11 -22.41 -9.18
C PHE A 277 13.59 -22.24 -9.50
N PHE A 278 13.97 -21.11 -10.10
CA PHE A 278 15.30 -20.86 -10.62
C PHE A 278 15.84 -19.49 -10.16
N PRO A 279 15.96 -19.25 -8.84
CA PRO A 279 16.28 -17.90 -8.31
C PRO A 279 17.59 -17.33 -8.85
N SER A 280 18.61 -18.15 -9.07
CA SER A 280 19.92 -17.72 -9.57
C SER A 280 19.92 -17.08 -10.97
N PHE A 281 18.85 -17.29 -11.77
CA PHE A 281 18.70 -16.62 -13.07
C PHE A 281 18.01 -15.27 -12.98
N TYR A 282 17.35 -14.98 -11.85
CA TYR A 282 16.51 -13.79 -11.68
C TYR A 282 17.05 -12.83 -10.63
N VAL A 283 17.86 -13.33 -9.70
CA VAL A 283 18.34 -12.59 -8.53
C VAL A 283 19.85 -12.71 -8.41
N ASP A 284 20.52 -11.59 -8.16
CA ASP A 284 21.92 -11.58 -7.76
C ASP A 284 22.07 -12.33 -6.43
N SER A 285 23.10 -13.18 -6.31
CA SER A 285 23.36 -14.04 -5.16
C SER A 285 23.42 -13.29 -3.82
N GLN A 286 23.96 -12.06 -3.83
CA GLN A 286 24.02 -11.21 -2.63
C GLN A 286 22.63 -10.83 -2.08
N TYR A 287 21.59 -10.82 -2.92
CA TYR A 287 20.21 -10.48 -2.54
C TYR A 287 19.28 -11.70 -2.47
N ALA A 288 19.81 -12.91 -2.64
CA ALA A 288 19.00 -14.14 -2.67
C ALA A 288 18.14 -14.31 -1.42
N HIS A 289 18.61 -13.82 -0.26
CA HIS A 289 17.89 -13.92 1.02
C HIS A 289 16.61 -13.06 1.10
N PHE A 290 16.40 -12.12 0.18
CA PHE A 290 15.14 -11.36 0.07
C PHE A 290 14.02 -12.17 -0.59
N TYR A 291 14.36 -13.21 -1.34
CA TYR A 291 13.41 -13.90 -2.21
C TYR A 291 13.16 -15.32 -1.72
N LYS A 292 11.91 -15.60 -1.39
CA LYS A 292 11.50 -16.91 -0.86
C LYS A 292 11.34 -17.92 -2.00
N GLY A 293 11.74 -19.16 -1.75
CA GLY A 293 11.46 -20.28 -2.62
C GLY A 293 9.96 -20.61 -2.68
N LEU A 294 9.57 -21.51 -3.60
CA LEU A 294 8.16 -21.88 -3.81
C LEU A 294 7.51 -22.42 -2.51
N GLY A 295 8.18 -23.29 -1.79
CA GLY A 295 7.67 -23.86 -0.53
C GLY A 295 7.43 -22.79 0.53
N ASP A 296 8.43 -21.94 0.78
CA ASP A 296 8.34 -20.88 1.79
C ASP A 296 7.27 -19.84 1.42
N THR A 297 7.13 -19.54 0.12
CA THR A 297 6.07 -18.64 -0.38
C THR A 297 4.69 -19.25 -0.16
N PHE A 298 4.52 -20.54 -0.46
CA PHE A 298 3.25 -21.24 -0.25
C PHE A 298 2.84 -21.27 1.22
N PHE A 299 3.75 -21.64 2.13
CA PHE A 299 3.45 -21.67 3.56
C PHE A 299 3.20 -20.26 4.11
N MET A 300 3.96 -19.26 3.69
CA MET A 300 3.73 -17.87 4.07
C MET A 300 2.33 -17.39 3.66
N ILE A 301 1.85 -17.75 2.45
CA ILE A 301 0.49 -17.42 2.00
C ILE A 301 -0.55 -18.12 2.89
N LEU A 302 -0.36 -19.39 3.22
CA LEU A 302 -1.30 -20.12 4.08
C LEU A 302 -1.36 -19.54 5.50
N GLU A 303 -0.22 -19.15 6.07
CA GLU A 303 -0.12 -18.68 7.45
C GLU A 303 -0.55 -17.22 7.60
N GLU A 304 -0.20 -16.33 6.65
CA GLU A 304 -0.28 -14.88 6.85
C GLU A 304 -1.34 -14.16 6.00
N PHE A 305 -1.89 -14.80 4.93
CA PHE A 305 -2.78 -14.13 3.98
C PHE A 305 -4.28 -14.37 4.20
N GLY A 306 -4.68 -15.03 5.28
CA GLY A 306 -6.09 -15.26 5.61
C GLY A 306 -6.90 -13.95 5.69
N TYR A 307 -6.30 -12.87 6.20
CA TYR A 307 -6.89 -11.54 6.24
C TYR A 307 -7.26 -11.02 4.84
N ALA A 308 -6.36 -11.17 3.86
CA ALA A 308 -6.59 -10.70 2.49
C ALA A 308 -7.74 -11.48 1.84
N HIS A 309 -7.81 -12.79 2.07
CA HIS A 309 -8.87 -13.63 1.53
C HIS A 309 -10.25 -13.24 2.08
N ILE A 310 -10.40 -13.05 3.39
CA ILE A 310 -11.69 -12.63 3.97
C ILE A 310 -12.09 -11.22 3.53
N GLN A 311 -11.13 -10.29 3.44
CA GLN A 311 -11.38 -8.91 2.98
C GLN A 311 -11.74 -8.87 1.49
N ALA A 312 -11.13 -9.71 0.66
CA ALA A 312 -11.46 -9.80 -0.77
C ALA A 312 -12.82 -10.46 -1.04
N THR A 313 -13.30 -11.32 -0.16
CA THR A 313 -14.51 -12.12 -0.40
C THR A 313 -15.72 -11.66 0.41
N LYS A 314 -15.54 -11.27 1.67
CA LYS A 314 -16.61 -10.90 2.62
C LYS A 314 -16.21 -9.69 3.48
N PRO A 315 -15.88 -8.54 2.84
CA PRO A 315 -15.40 -7.35 3.57
C PRO A 315 -16.40 -6.84 4.61
N ASP A 316 -17.68 -6.82 4.30
CA ASP A 316 -18.70 -6.28 5.19
C ASP A 316 -18.92 -7.17 6.42
N THR A 317 -18.73 -8.48 6.30
CA THR A 317 -18.85 -9.41 7.43
C THR A 317 -17.76 -9.14 8.47
N ILE A 318 -16.49 -9.14 8.04
CA ILE A 318 -15.37 -8.85 8.95
C ILE A 318 -15.40 -7.39 9.41
N GLY A 319 -15.71 -6.46 8.52
CA GLY A 319 -15.83 -5.05 8.84
C GLY A 319 -16.86 -4.77 9.92
N THR A 320 -18.03 -5.40 9.86
CA THR A 320 -19.07 -5.29 10.90
C THR A 320 -18.56 -5.79 12.27
N ALA A 321 -17.88 -6.93 12.31
CA ALA A 321 -17.32 -7.46 13.56
C ALA A 321 -16.29 -6.51 14.19
N LEU A 322 -15.42 -5.91 13.37
CA LEU A 322 -14.36 -5.01 13.82
C LEU A 322 -14.89 -3.61 14.17
N ALA A 323 -15.84 -3.07 13.42
CA ALA A 323 -16.43 -1.75 13.67
C ALA A 323 -17.16 -1.68 15.03
N ASN A 324 -17.70 -2.80 15.50
CA ASN A 324 -18.47 -2.88 16.77
C ASN A 324 -17.63 -3.38 17.95
N ASN A 325 -16.33 -3.63 17.76
CA ASN A 325 -15.46 -4.17 18.80
C ASN A 325 -14.08 -3.50 18.74
N PRO A 326 -13.82 -2.46 19.54
CA PRO A 326 -12.53 -1.76 19.52
C PRO A 326 -11.35 -2.67 19.90
N VAL A 327 -11.55 -3.63 20.78
CA VAL A 327 -10.51 -4.60 21.17
C VAL A 327 -10.18 -5.53 20.00
N GLY A 328 -11.20 -6.05 19.32
CA GLY A 328 -11.04 -6.85 18.11
C GLY A 328 -10.39 -6.06 16.96
N LEU A 329 -10.78 -4.80 16.79
CA LEU A 329 -10.15 -3.90 15.81
C LEU A 329 -8.65 -3.72 16.09
N ALA A 330 -8.30 -3.45 17.35
CA ALA A 330 -6.90 -3.31 17.76
C ALA A 330 -6.11 -4.60 17.52
N ALA A 331 -6.63 -5.76 17.93
CA ALA A 331 -5.98 -7.04 17.71
C ALA A 331 -5.75 -7.31 16.22
N TYR A 332 -6.77 -7.10 15.38
CA TYR A 332 -6.73 -7.38 13.94
C TYR A 332 -5.71 -6.52 13.18
N ILE A 333 -5.60 -5.24 13.56
CA ILE A 333 -4.66 -4.30 12.94
C ILE A 333 -3.24 -4.47 13.51
N LEU A 334 -3.09 -4.50 14.83
CA LEU A 334 -1.77 -4.53 15.47
C LEU A 334 -1.01 -5.83 15.25
N GLU A 335 -1.70 -6.94 15.00
CA GLU A 335 -1.07 -8.18 14.56
C GLU A 335 -0.18 -7.95 13.34
N LYS A 336 -0.63 -7.13 12.37
CA LYS A 336 0.15 -6.80 11.16
C LYS A 336 1.35 -5.91 11.45
N PHE A 337 1.25 -5.02 12.44
CA PHE A 337 2.41 -4.24 12.91
C PHE A 337 3.48 -5.07 13.61
N SER A 338 3.16 -6.30 14.02
CA SER A 338 4.14 -7.30 14.46
C SER A 338 4.79 -7.98 13.26
N THR A 339 4.07 -8.85 12.57
CA THR A 339 4.61 -9.79 11.58
C THR A 339 5.10 -9.12 10.29
N TRP A 340 4.54 -7.97 9.92
CA TRP A 340 4.97 -7.22 8.73
C TRP A 340 6.10 -6.23 9.01
N THR A 341 6.42 -6.00 10.28
CA THR A 341 7.62 -5.26 10.68
C THR A 341 8.84 -6.17 10.67
N ASN A 342 8.67 -7.39 11.22
CA ASN A 342 9.65 -8.47 11.14
C ASN A 342 8.94 -9.81 11.38
N PRO A 343 8.97 -10.78 10.45
CA PRO A 343 8.27 -12.06 10.56
C PRO A 343 8.72 -12.90 11.76
N GLU A 344 9.95 -12.68 12.27
CA GLU A 344 10.42 -13.36 13.49
C GLU A 344 9.73 -12.88 14.78
N TYR A 345 9.07 -11.71 14.74
CA TYR A 345 8.37 -11.18 15.91
C TYR A 345 7.14 -12.00 16.29
N LYS A 346 6.59 -12.81 15.36
CA LYS A 346 5.51 -13.73 15.68
C LYS A 346 5.88 -14.75 16.77
N LYS A 347 7.17 -15.03 16.96
CA LYS A 347 7.67 -15.93 18.01
C LYS A 347 7.75 -15.28 19.39
N LEU A 348 7.53 -13.97 19.48
CA LEU A 348 7.62 -13.23 20.74
C LEU A 348 6.23 -13.11 21.38
N GLU A 349 6.17 -13.24 22.70
CA GLU A 349 4.91 -13.11 23.46
C GLU A 349 4.28 -11.72 23.32
N ASP A 350 5.11 -10.66 23.16
CA ASP A 350 4.70 -9.27 22.94
C ASP A 350 4.62 -8.88 21.45
N GLY A 351 4.83 -9.85 20.54
CA GLY A 351 4.86 -9.60 19.11
C GLY A 351 5.90 -8.59 18.65
N GLY A 352 6.86 -8.23 19.49
CA GLY A 352 7.89 -7.23 19.20
C GLY A 352 7.35 -5.82 18.90
N LEU A 353 6.08 -5.53 19.25
CA LEU A 353 5.37 -4.30 18.90
C LEU A 353 6.14 -3.02 19.32
N THR A 354 6.78 -3.05 20.48
CA THR A 354 7.49 -1.89 21.02
C THR A 354 8.96 -1.81 20.62
N LYS A 355 9.44 -2.68 19.74
CA LYS A 355 10.82 -2.62 19.24
C LYS A 355 11.05 -1.44 18.29
N HIS A 356 10.03 -1.08 17.51
CA HIS A 356 10.10 0.01 16.54
C HIS A 356 9.03 1.09 16.76
N PHE A 357 7.95 0.77 17.49
CA PHE A 357 6.85 1.67 17.73
C PHE A 357 6.60 1.88 19.21
N THR A 358 6.00 2.99 19.58
CA THR A 358 5.38 3.15 20.89
C THR A 358 3.90 2.77 20.84
N TYR A 359 3.30 2.40 21.96
CA TYR A 359 1.85 2.18 21.99
C TYR A 359 1.05 3.43 21.58
N ASP A 360 1.54 4.63 21.89
CA ASP A 360 0.90 5.88 21.44
C ASP A 360 0.86 5.96 19.91
N GLN A 361 1.95 5.63 19.23
CA GLN A 361 2.01 5.64 17.77
C GLN A 361 1.05 4.62 17.16
N LEU A 362 1.02 3.40 17.69
CA LEU A 362 0.14 2.33 17.23
C LEU A 362 -1.32 2.67 17.49
N LEU A 363 -1.64 3.20 18.68
CA LEU A 363 -2.99 3.59 19.05
C LEU A 363 -3.48 4.81 18.28
N ASP A 364 -2.62 5.76 17.90
CA ASP A 364 -3.01 6.83 16.97
C ASP A 364 -3.61 6.28 15.68
N ASN A 365 -2.97 5.25 15.11
CA ASN A 365 -3.46 4.60 13.89
C ASN A 365 -4.81 3.88 14.13
N ILE A 366 -4.93 3.14 15.23
CA ILE A 366 -6.19 2.48 15.63
C ILE A 366 -7.31 3.50 15.84
N MET A 367 -7.01 4.61 16.52
CA MET A 367 -7.98 5.66 16.78
C MET A 367 -8.53 6.28 15.50
N ILE A 368 -7.69 6.49 14.48
CA ILE A 368 -8.18 7.01 13.18
C ILE A 368 -9.23 6.06 12.61
N TYR A 369 -9.01 4.75 12.57
CA TYR A 369 -10.01 3.78 12.12
C TYR A 369 -11.27 3.79 12.98
N TYR A 370 -11.11 3.86 14.30
CA TYR A 370 -12.22 3.80 15.26
C TYR A 370 -13.11 5.04 15.16
N VAL A 371 -12.55 6.25 15.31
CA VAL A 371 -13.33 7.49 15.36
C VAL A 371 -13.99 7.86 14.04
N THR A 372 -13.44 7.38 12.92
CA THR A 372 -14.02 7.59 11.59
C THR A 372 -14.92 6.43 11.14
N ASN A 373 -14.97 5.35 11.90
CA ASN A 373 -15.68 4.12 11.55
C ASN A 373 -15.32 3.61 10.13
N SER A 374 -14.04 3.70 9.77
CA SER A 374 -13.59 3.45 8.39
C SER A 374 -13.12 2.01 8.13
N ILE A 375 -13.12 1.12 9.13
CA ILE A 375 -12.60 -0.24 8.93
C ILE A 375 -13.37 -0.99 7.83
N THR A 376 -14.70 -0.95 7.82
CA THR A 376 -15.50 -1.66 6.80
C THR A 376 -15.23 -1.12 5.40
N THR A 377 -15.22 0.20 5.24
CA THR A 377 -14.99 0.82 3.93
C THR A 377 -13.57 0.62 3.42
N SER A 378 -12.58 0.58 4.33
CA SER A 378 -11.19 0.35 3.96
C SER A 378 -10.95 -1.07 3.44
N VAL A 379 -11.53 -2.08 4.09
CA VAL A 379 -11.33 -3.49 3.67
C VAL A 379 -12.10 -3.83 2.38
N ARG A 380 -13.11 -3.05 2.00
CA ARG A 380 -13.80 -3.19 0.69
C ARG A 380 -12.85 -3.00 -0.49
N LEU A 381 -11.77 -2.22 -0.34
CA LEU A 381 -10.79 -2.04 -1.42
C LEU A 381 -10.21 -3.38 -1.90
N TYR A 382 -10.06 -4.36 -1.01
CA TYR A 382 -9.62 -5.72 -1.40
C TYR A 382 -10.63 -6.39 -2.32
N SER A 383 -11.91 -6.40 -1.95
CA SER A 383 -12.98 -7.00 -2.78
C SER A 383 -13.14 -6.27 -4.12
N GLU A 384 -13.06 -4.95 -4.12
CA GLU A 384 -13.18 -4.12 -5.32
C GLU A 384 -11.97 -4.25 -6.25
N SER A 385 -10.81 -4.62 -5.73
CA SER A 385 -9.57 -4.74 -6.51
C SER A 385 -9.25 -6.18 -6.93
N MET A 386 -9.64 -7.18 -6.13
CA MET A 386 -9.33 -8.59 -6.37
C MET A 386 -10.50 -9.34 -7.03
N ASN A 387 -11.12 -8.74 -8.05
CA ASN A 387 -12.22 -9.32 -8.78
C ASN A 387 -11.95 -9.33 -10.30
N SER A 388 -12.73 -10.13 -11.03
CA SER A 388 -12.52 -10.32 -12.47
C SER A 388 -12.65 -9.01 -13.28
N ALA A 389 -13.51 -8.09 -12.88
CA ALA A 389 -13.69 -6.81 -13.57
C ALA A 389 -12.42 -5.96 -13.50
N GLN A 390 -11.80 -5.83 -12.30
CA GLN A 390 -10.54 -5.11 -12.13
C GLN A 390 -9.38 -5.82 -12.84
N LEU A 391 -9.26 -7.13 -12.67
CA LEU A 391 -8.21 -7.91 -13.33
C LEU A 391 -8.28 -7.84 -14.85
N SER A 392 -9.48 -7.76 -15.44
CA SER A 392 -9.66 -7.65 -16.88
C SER A 392 -9.25 -6.32 -17.49
N LEU A 393 -9.05 -5.26 -16.66
CA LEU A 393 -8.48 -3.97 -17.10
C LEU A 393 -7.01 -4.11 -17.51
N ASP A 394 -6.33 -5.14 -17.00
CA ASP A 394 -4.93 -5.48 -17.29
C ASP A 394 -3.96 -4.28 -17.25
N VAL A 395 -4.18 -3.37 -16.29
CA VAL A 395 -3.34 -2.16 -16.12
C VAL A 395 -1.90 -2.55 -15.79
N ASP A 396 -1.69 -3.71 -15.18
CA ASP A 396 -0.34 -4.19 -14.85
C ASP A 396 0.51 -4.50 -16.09
N SER A 397 -0.11 -4.83 -17.23
CA SER A 397 0.58 -4.96 -18.52
C SER A 397 0.94 -3.62 -19.18
N VAL A 398 0.41 -2.49 -18.68
CA VAL A 398 0.74 -1.14 -19.20
C VAL A 398 2.01 -0.65 -18.53
N PRO A 399 3.11 -0.38 -19.28
CA PRO A 399 4.38 0.04 -18.69
C PRO A 399 4.33 1.43 -18.06
N ILE A 400 5.07 1.63 -16.97
CA ILE A 400 5.34 2.93 -16.38
C ILE A 400 6.53 3.57 -17.11
N LYS A 401 6.27 4.62 -17.89
CA LYS A 401 7.28 5.30 -18.70
C LYS A 401 8.15 6.28 -17.90
N ALA A 402 7.59 6.82 -16.82
CA ALA A 402 8.29 7.73 -15.93
C ALA A 402 9.48 7.01 -15.25
N PRO A 403 10.53 7.75 -14.83
CA PRO A 403 11.58 7.18 -14.00
C PRO A 403 10.99 6.48 -12.78
N ALA A 404 11.44 5.26 -12.49
CA ALA A 404 10.95 4.48 -11.36
C ALA A 404 12.05 4.18 -10.35
N GLY A 405 11.70 4.11 -9.06
CA GLY A 405 12.56 3.72 -7.96
C GLY A 405 11.90 2.66 -7.07
N CYS A 406 12.68 1.68 -6.63
CA CYS A 406 12.23 0.61 -5.74
C CYS A 406 13.16 0.51 -4.54
N ALA A 407 12.63 0.74 -3.33
CA ALA A 407 13.30 0.49 -2.06
C ALA A 407 12.81 -0.85 -1.49
N ARG A 408 13.69 -1.82 -1.30
CA ARG A 408 13.34 -3.13 -0.73
C ARG A 408 13.86 -3.24 0.69
N PHE A 409 12.95 -3.31 1.63
CA PHE A 409 13.25 -3.57 3.04
C PHE A 409 13.17 -5.07 3.31
N VAL A 410 14.15 -5.63 4.03
CA VAL A 410 14.34 -7.10 4.15
C VAL A 410 13.11 -7.84 4.68
N HIS A 411 12.30 -7.18 5.51
CA HIS A 411 11.11 -7.77 6.13
C HIS A 411 9.79 -7.38 5.44
N GLU A 412 9.87 -6.81 4.22
CA GLU A 412 8.66 -6.58 3.43
C GLU A 412 7.96 -7.91 3.11
N VAL A 413 6.61 -7.89 3.06
CA VAL A 413 5.79 -9.10 2.85
C VAL A 413 6.01 -9.77 1.51
N ALA A 414 6.41 -8.99 0.49
CA ALA A 414 6.67 -9.51 -0.85
C ALA A 414 7.81 -8.76 -1.54
N HIS A 415 8.65 -9.51 -2.24
CA HIS A 415 9.74 -8.98 -3.04
C HIS A 415 9.64 -9.46 -4.48
N THR A 416 9.84 -8.54 -5.42
CA THR A 416 9.89 -8.83 -6.86
C THR A 416 11.27 -8.47 -7.40
N PRO A 417 11.99 -9.41 -8.04
CA PRO A 417 13.30 -9.13 -8.65
C PRO A 417 13.23 -8.08 -9.76
N ASP A 418 14.28 -7.30 -9.96
CA ASP A 418 14.35 -6.27 -11.02
C ASP A 418 14.11 -6.87 -12.41
N SER A 419 14.63 -8.07 -12.66
CA SER A 419 14.41 -8.80 -13.91
C SER A 419 12.92 -9.14 -14.18
N VAL A 420 12.13 -9.34 -13.12
CA VAL A 420 10.68 -9.56 -13.19
C VAL A 420 9.94 -8.23 -13.36
N LEU A 421 10.45 -7.16 -12.75
CA LEU A 421 9.88 -5.81 -12.86
C LEU A 421 10.05 -5.18 -14.24
N ALA A 422 11.05 -5.60 -15.03
CA ALA A 422 11.54 -4.92 -16.23
C ALA A 422 10.44 -4.57 -17.26
N ASN A 423 9.41 -5.38 -17.42
CA ASN A 423 8.30 -5.09 -18.35
C ASN A 423 7.39 -3.98 -17.85
N LYS A 424 7.14 -3.95 -16.53
CA LYS A 424 6.30 -2.93 -15.88
C LYS A 424 7.05 -1.61 -15.72
N PHE A 425 8.35 -1.70 -15.39
CA PHE A 425 9.21 -0.55 -15.09
C PHE A 425 10.41 -0.49 -16.06
N PRO A 426 10.19 -0.24 -17.37
CA PRO A 426 11.29 -0.20 -18.34
C PRO A 426 12.31 0.91 -18.04
N ASN A 427 11.96 1.90 -17.24
CA ASN A 427 12.82 3.00 -16.79
C ASN A 427 13.05 2.92 -15.26
N LEU A 428 13.45 1.75 -14.77
CA LEU A 428 13.84 1.56 -13.37
C LEU A 428 15.25 2.14 -13.17
N VAL A 429 15.35 3.38 -12.65
CA VAL A 429 16.61 4.12 -12.48
C VAL A 429 17.25 3.94 -11.10
N HIS A 430 16.48 3.44 -10.14
CA HIS A 430 16.91 3.25 -8.76
C HIS A 430 16.32 1.96 -8.19
N SER A 431 17.17 1.14 -7.59
CA SER A 431 16.79 -0.12 -6.95
C SER A 431 17.76 -0.37 -5.80
N THR A 432 17.23 -0.50 -4.60
CA THR A 432 17.99 -0.68 -3.37
C THR A 432 17.46 -1.82 -2.53
N HIS A 433 18.34 -2.39 -1.71
CA HIS A 433 18.04 -3.46 -0.76
C HIS A 433 18.59 -3.04 0.60
N TYR A 434 17.70 -2.98 1.61
CA TYR A 434 18.02 -2.60 2.98
C TYR A 434 17.96 -3.81 3.89
N SER A 435 18.98 -3.97 4.73
CA SER A 435 19.10 -5.07 5.69
C SER A 435 18.23 -4.89 6.94
N ASP A 436 17.51 -3.77 7.04
CA ASP A 436 16.57 -3.44 8.12
C ASP A 436 15.32 -2.81 7.54
N GLY A 437 14.22 -2.80 8.32
CA GLY A 437 12.93 -2.30 7.90
C GLY A 437 12.01 -3.38 7.32
N GLY A 438 10.72 -3.10 7.37
CA GLY A 438 9.64 -3.97 6.89
C GLY A 438 8.61 -3.21 6.07
N HIS A 439 7.36 -3.62 6.20
CA HIS A 439 6.24 -3.13 5.41
C HIS A 439 5.88 -1.65 5.62
N PHE A 440 6.19 -1.11 6.80
CA PHE A 440 5.84 0.26 7.19
C PHE A 440 7.07 1.18 7.28
N PRO A 441 7.92 1.32 6.22
CA PRO A 441 9.21 1.99 6.35
C PRO A 441 9.08 3.48 6.69
N ALA A 442 8.03 4.16 6.22
CA ALA A 442 7.76 5.56 6.56
C ALA A 442 7.49 5.76 8.06
N PHE A 443 7.04 4.71 8.75
CA PHE A 443 6.70 4.71 10.17
C PHE A 443 7.82 4.09 11.02
N GLN A 444 8.48 3.05 10.51
CA GLN A 444 9.51 2.28 11.20
C GLN A 444 10.91 2.88 11.06
N VAL A 445 11.30 3.26 9.84
CA VAL A 445 12.64 3.75 9.45
C VAL A 445 12.54 4.98 8.51
N PRO A 446 11.85 6.05 8.94
CA PRO A 446 11.52 7.20 8.08
C PRO A 446 12.75 7.88 7.46
N GLN A 447 13.87 7.94 8.19
CA GLN A 447 15.10 8.54 7.68
C GLN A 447 15.69 7.71 6.53
N GLN A 448 15.66 6.38 6.64
CA GLN A 448 16.19 5.50 5.60
C GLN A 448 15.35 5.57 4.32
N LEU A 449 14.01 5.61 4.45
CA LEU A 449 13.11 5.82 3.31
C LEU A 449 13.32 7.20 2.68
N TYR A 450 13.57 8.25 3.48
CA TYR A 450 13.87 9.59 2.98
C TYR A 450 15.18 9.62 2.17
N ASP A 451 16.24 9.03 2.70
CA ASP A 451 17.54 8.99 2.05
C ASP A 451 17.46 8.25 0.71
N ASP A 452 16.71 7.15 0.67
CA ASP A 452 16.44 6.38 -0.56
C ASP A 452 15.64 7.20 -1.57
N PHE A 453 14.55 7.82 -1.13
CA PHE A 453 13.69 8.62 -1.99
C PHE A 453 14.46 9.81 -2.62
N VAL A 454 15.29 10.50 -1.82
CA VAL A 454 16.14 11.59 -2.33
C VAL A 454 17.20 11.07 -3.30
N ALA A 455 17.79 9.91 -3.04
CA ALA A 455 18.75 9.28 -3.96
C ALA A 455 18.09 8.90 -5.29
N TYR A 456 16.86 8.38 -5.23
CA TYR A 456 16.04 8.14 -6.42
C TYR A 456 15.77 9.45 -7.20
N VAL A 457 15.30 10.51 -6.52
CA VAL A 457 14.98 11.80 -7.18
C VAL A 457 16.21 12.37 -7.90
N LYS A 458 17.39 12.31 -7.31
CA LYS A 458 18.65 12.74 -7.95
C LYS A 458 18.97 11.96 -9.21
N LYS A 459 18.68 10.66 -9.26
CA LYS A 459 18.89 9.84 -10.46
C LYS A 459 17.82 10.09 -11.52
N ALA A 460 16.59 10.36 -11.09
CA ALA A 460 15.48 10.63 -11.99
C ALA A 460 15.56 12.01 -12.65
N PHE A 461 16.19 12.98 -11.99
CA PHE A 461 16.31 14.39 -12.42
C PHE A 461 17.75 14.89 -12.21
N PRO A 462 18.70 14.42 -13.02
CA PRO A 462 20.12 14.76 -12.91
C PRO A 462 20.42 16.24 -13.20
#